data_82292b3406393867656f2f6d66c6fa81
#
_entry.id   82292b3406393867656f2f6d66c6fa81
#
_cell.length_a   1.000
_cell.length_b   1.000
_cell.length_c   1.000
_cell.angle_alpha   90.00
_cell.angle_beta   90.00
_cell.angle_gamma   90.00
#
_symmetry.space_group_name_H-M   'P 1'
#
loop_
_entity.id
_entity.type
_entity.pdbx_description
1 polymer ?
#
loop_
_entity_poly.entity_id
_entity_poly.type
_entity_poly.pdbx_seq_one_letter_code
_entity_poly.pdbx_strand_id
1 'polypeptide(L)'
;MNRACRIEVGKHTDVPEILVLMRQYWTFESIEGFDAGQLSQLLKRLLSQPHLGSVWVARESDVMVGYLIVVLALSLEYQGIVAEIDEVFVVPQARGCGIGVALVEAAESALALAGCPFIQLQLGVGNDAARAFYNRRGYAPRTRFELLGKVLAASAGGESGH
;
A
#
# COMPACT_ATOMS: atom_id res chain seq x y z
N MET A 1 24.76 -15.45 4.93
CA MET A 1 23.95 -15.45 6.17
C MET A 1 22.57 -14.93 5.84
N ASN A 2 21.58 -15.78 5.99
CA ASN A 2 20.19 -15.39 5.76
C ASN A 2 19.79 -14.44 6.90
N ARG A 3 19.76 -13.15 6.64
CA ARG A 3 19.27 -12.17 7.63
C ARG A 3 17.77 -12.42 7.80
N ALA A 4 17.36 -12.76 9.00
CA ALA A 4 15.95 -12.95 9.31
C ALA A 4 15.20 -11.63 9.07
N CYS A 5 14.29 -11.61 8.11
CA CYS A 5 13.39 -10.49 7.88
C CYS A 5 12.20 -10.60 8.82
N ARG A 6 11.86 -9.52 9.50
CA ARG A 6 10.66 -9.41 10.34
C ARG A 6 9.61 -8.59 9.62
N ILE A 7 8.40 -9.09 9.59
CA ILE A 7 7.23 -8.35 9.11
C ILE A 7 6.42 -7.91 10.33
N GLU A 8 6.18 -6.62 10.42
CA GLU A 8 5.51 -5.99 11.56
C GLU A 8 4.42 -5.04 11.09
N VAL A 9 3.41 -4.82 11.93
CA VAL A 9 2.44 -3.75 11.71
C VAL A 9 3.14 -2.41 11.90
N GLY A 10 2.95 -1.48 10.96
CA GLY A 10 3.54 -0.16 11.02
C GLY A 10 3.05 0.67 12.22
N LYS A 11 3.92 1.50 12.75
CA LYS A 11 3.69 2.38 13.88
C LYS A 11 3.94 3.84 13.50
N HIS A 12 3.45 4.78 14.30
CA HIS A 12 3.71 6.21 14.09
C HIS A 12 5.21 6.54 14.04
N THR A 13 6.04 5.84 14.81
CA THR A 13 7.49 5.99 14.81
C THR A 13 8.17 5.53 13.52
N ASP A 14 7.48 4.73 12.69
CA ASP A 14 7.99 4.24 11.40
C ASP A 14 7.79 5.25 10.26
N VAL A 15 6.95 6.26 10.45
CA VAL A 15 6.57 7.21 9.38
C VAL A 15 7.77 7.85 8.69
N PRO A 16 8.81 8.32 9.37
CA PRO A 16 9.98 8.90 8.70
C PRO A 16 10.71 7.91 7.78
N GLU A 17 10.88 6.66 8.20
CA GLU A 17 11.52 5.63 7.38
C GLU A 17 10.62 5.21 6.20
N ILE A 18 9.31 5.07 6.42
CA ILE A 18 8.34 4.79 5.34
C ILE A 18 8.42 5.87 4.27
N LEU A 19 8.47 7.14 4.63
CA LEU A 19 8.57 8.25 3.68
C LEU A 19 9.85 8.21 2.84
N VAL A 20 10.97 7.77 3.41
CA VAL A 20 12.22 7.59 2.65
C VAL A 20 12.04 6.52 1.58
N LEU A 21 11.46 5.37 1.93
CA LEU A 21 11.19 4.29 0.98
C LEU A 21 10.11 4.68 -0.03
N MET A 22 9.08 5.39 0.41
CA MET A 22 7.99 5.87 -0.44
C MET A 22 8.49 6.82 -1.52
N ARG A 23 9.43 7.70 -1.19
CA ARG A 23 10.09 8.58 -2.18
C ARG A 23 10.81 7.75 -3.26
N GLN A 24 11.48 6.67 -2.89
CA GLN A 24 12.13 5.76 -3.84
C GLN A 24 11.09 5.07 -4.73
N TYR A 25 10.00 4.60 -4.15
CA TYR A 25 8.90 3.98 -4.89
C TYR A 25 8.28 4.95 -5.91
N TRP A 26 7.92 6.16 -5.49
CA TRP A 26 7.34 7.16 -6.38
C TRP A 26 8.28 7.55 -7.52
N THR A 27 9.58 7.66 -7.24
CA THR A 27 10.60 7.91 -8.27
C THR A 27 10.66 6.75 -9.26
N PHE A 28 10.64 5.52 -8.78
CA PHE A 28 10.66 4.31 -9.61
C PHE A 28 9.42 4.20 -10.52
N GLU A 29 8.24 4.50 -9.98
CA GLU A 29 6.97 4.47 -10.72
C GLU A 29 6.67 5.76 -11.50
N SER A 30 7.56 6.73 -11.47
CA SER A 30 7.37 8.05 -12.10
C SER A 30 6.11 8.79 -11.62
N ILE A 31 5.78 8.65 -10.34
CA ILE A 31 4.68 9.36 -9.70
C ILE A 31 5.17 10.75 -9.31
N GLU A 32 4.48 11.78 -9.77
CA GLU A 32 4.80 13.18 -9.48
C GLU A 32 4.10 13.69 -8.21
N GLY A 33 4.56 14.84 -7.71
CA GLY A 33 3.90 15.56 -6.62
C GLY A 33 4.20 15.03 -5.23
N PHE A 34 5.35 14.38 -4.99
CA PHE A 34 5.75 13.91 -3.68
C PHE A 34 5.89 15.07 -2.68
N ASP A 35 5.01 15.13 -1.69
CA ASP A 35 5.05 16.08 -0.57
C ASP A 35 5.18 15.31 0.75
N ALA A 36 6.39 15.31 1.32
CA ALA A 36 6.68 14.57 2.54
C ALA A 36 5.84 15.03 3.73
N GLY A 37 5.53 16.33 3.84
CA GLY A 37 4.72 16.87 4.92
C GLY A 37 3.27 16.39 4.85
N GLN A 38 2.67 16.47 3.68
CA GLN A 38 1.30 16.01 3.45
C GLN A 38 1.20 14.49 3.60
N LEU A 39 2.13 13.73 3.02
CA LEU A 39 2.15 12.27 3.13
C LEU A 39 2.37 11.80 4.56
N SER A 40 3.21 12.52 5.33
CA SER A 40 3.38 12.24 6.77
C SER A 40 2.05 12.36 7.53
N GLN A 41 1.29 13.41 7.27
CA GLN A 41 -0.03 13.59 7.91
C GLN A 41 -1.02 12.50 7.52
N LEU A 42 -1.05 12.11 6.24
CA LEU A 42 -1.92 11.04 5.76
C LEU A 42 -1.54 9.67 6.35
N LEU A 43 -0.25 9.35 6.42
CA LEU A 43 0.23 8.11 7.07
C LEU A 43 -0.14 8.07 8.56
N LYS A 44 0.06 9.16 9.28
CA LYS A 44 -0.34 9.27 10.69
C LYS A 44 -1.84 9.09 10.88
N ARG A 45 -2.64 9.67 9.98
CA ARG A 45 -4.09 9.49 9.96
C ARG A 45 -4.47 8.03 9.71
N LEU A 46 -3.87 7.38 8.72
CA LEU A 46 -4.09 5.97 8.42
C LEU A 46 -3.78 5.08 9.62
N LEU A 47 -2.63 5.31 10.26
CA LEU A 47 -2.20 4.55 11.45
C LEU A 47 -3.09 4.78 12.67
N SER A 48 -3.73 5.94 12.78
CA SER A 48 -4.65 6.28 13.88
C SER A 48 -6.08 5.80 13.65
N GLN A 49 -6.44 5.45 12.43
CA GLN A 49 -7.82 5.12 12.03
C GLN A 49 -7.85 3.77 11.30
N PRO A 50 -7.87 2.64 12.03
CA PRO A 50 -7.80 1.29 11.44
C PRO A 50 -8.88 0.97 10.41
N HIS A 51 -10.01 1.69 10.44
CA HIS A 51 -11.06 1.55 9.44
C HIS A 51 -10.69 2.11 8.06
N LEU A 52 -9.64 2.93 7.96
CA LEU A 52 -9.12 3.42 6.68
C LEU A 52 -8.19 2.42 6.01
N GLY A 53 -7.50 1.59 6.77
CA GLY A 53 -6.54 0.63 6.26
C GLY A 53 -5.46 0.24 7.26
N SER A 54 -4.37 -0.28 6.74
CA SER A 54 -3.22 -0.72 7.56
C SER A 54 -1.90 -0.52 6.82
N VAL A 55 -0.83 -0.46 7.60
CA VAL A 55 0.54 -0.37 7.10
C VAL A 55 1.34 -1.54 7.66
N TRP A 56 2.13 -2.16 6.80
CA TRP A 56 3.04 -3.25 7.14
C TRP A 56 4.46 -2.86 6.78
N VAL A 57 5.42 -3.20 7.62
CA VAL A 57 6.83 -2.89 7.40
C VAL A 57 7.68 -4.17 7.48
N ALA A 58 8.71 -4.22 6.65
CA ALA A 58 9.69 -5.30 6.64
C ALA A 58 11.03 -4.76 7.13
N ARG A 59 11.65 -5.44 8.10
CA ARG A 59 12.94 -5.04 8.66
C ARG A 59 13.95 -6.17 8.61
N GLU A 60 15.15 -5.86 8.18
CA GLU A 60 16.34 -6.70 8.35
C GLU A 60 17.30 -6.03 9.32
N SER A 61 17.61 -6.68 10.46
CA SER A 61 18.50 -6.12 11.48
C SER A 61 18.18 -4.67 11.85
N ASP A 62 16.90 -4.41 12.11
CA ASP A 62 16.34 -3.10 12.47
C ASP A 62 16.30 -2.02 11.36
N VAL A 63 16.83 -2.32 10.17
CA VAL A 63 16.72 -1.45 9.01
C VAL A 63 15.44 -1.77 8.25
N MET A 64 14.62 -0.77 7.95
CA MET A 64 13.45 -0.95 7.12
C MET A 64 13.86 -1.18 5.66
N VAL A 65 13.45 -2.31 5.11
CA VAL A 65 13.78 -2.73 3.73
C VAL A 65 12.55 -2.82 2.83
N GLY A 66 11.36 -2.64 3.37
CA GLY A 66 10.13 -2.64 2.59
C GLY A 66 8.91 -2.22 3.39
N TYR A 67 7.83 -1.89 2.69
CA TYR A 67 6.53 -1.59 3.28
C TYR A 67 5.40 -2.01 2.35
N LEU A 68 4.22 -2.13 2.93
CA LEU A 68 2.97 -2.36 2.21
C LEU A 68 1.87 -1.53 2.87
N ILE A 69 1.08 -0.84 2.06
CA ILE A 69 -0.06 -0.05 2.48
C ILE A 69 -1.33 -0.65 1.90
N VAL A 70 -2.31 -0.90 2.76
CA VAL A 70 -3.66 -1.33 2.40
C VAL A 70 -4.63 -0.22 2.75
N VAL A 71 -5.55 0.07 1.85
CA VAL A 71 -6.71 0.93 2.10
C VAL A 71 -7.99 0.10 2.07
N LEU A 72 -9.00 0.52 2.82
CA LEU A 72 -10.26 -0.20 3.00
C LEU A 72 -11.43 0.59 2.43
N ALA A 73 -12.38 -0.12 1.84
CA ALA A 73 -13.61 0.46 1.32
C ALA A 73 -14.82 -0.43 1.58
N LEU A 74 -15.97 0.16 1.86
CA LEU A 74 -17.24 -0.55 1.92
C LEU A 74 -17.69 -0.93 0.50
N SER A 75 -17.95 -2.20 0.27
CA SER A 75 -18.47 -2.72 -0.98
C SER A 75 -19.80 -3.44 -0.78
N LEU A 76 -20.85 -2.93 -1.40
CA LEU A 76 -22.15 -3.59 -1.39
C LEU A 76 -22.15 -4.85 -2.26
N GLU A 77 -21.40 -4.83 -3.37
CA GLU A 77 -21.23 -5.99 -4.24
C GLU A 77 -20.62 -7.18 -3.49
N TYR A 78 -19.58 -6.94 -2.70
CA TYR A 78 -18.93 -7.97 -1.88
C TYR A 78 -19.54 -8.11 -0.49
N GLN A 79 -20.56 -7.33 -0.16
CA GLN A 79 -21.29 -7.37 1.11
C GLN A 79 -20.38 -7.23 2.34
N GLY A 80 -19.36 -6.38 2.24
CA GLY A 80 -18.40 -6.20 3.31
C GLY A 80 -17.37 -5.12 3.05
N ILE A 81 -16.39 -5.05 3.93
CA ILE A 81 -15.22 -4.18 3.76
C ILE A 81 -14.20 -4.93 2.90
N VAL A 82 -13.87 -4.36 1.76
CA VAL A 82 -12.85 -4.86 0.84
C VAL A 82 -11.55 -4.09 1.00
N ALA A 83 -10.45 -4.70 0.64
CA ALA A 83 -9.13 -4.13 0.73
C ALA A 83 -8.53 -3.86 -0.65
N GLU A 84 -7.74 -2.78 -0.74
CA GLU A 84 -6.89 -2.50 -1.90
C GLU A 84 -5.45 -2.32 -1.43
N ILE A 85 -4.51 -3.03 -2.07
CA ILE A 85 -3.09 -2.74 -1.89
C ILE A 85 -2.82 -1.45 -2.65
N ASP A 86 -2.58 -0.38 -1.90
CA ASP A 86 -2.30 0.95 -2.46
C ASP A 86 -0.84 1.08 -2.90
N GLU A 87 0.08 0.65 -2.04
CA GLU A 87 1.50 0.62 -2.34
C GLU A 87 2.17 -0.62 -1.73
N VAL A 88 3.14 -1.18 -2.46
CA VAL A 88 4.10 -2.16 -1.95
C VAL A 88 5.47 -1.89 -2.56
N PHE A 89 6.47 -1.82 -1.71
CA PHE A 89 7.84 -1.56 -2.14
C PHE A 89 8.83 -2.33 -1.29
N VAL A 90 9.85 -2.89 -1.94
CA VAL A 90 11.03 -3.50 -1.32
C VAL A 90 12.24 -2.84 -1.96
N VAL A 91 13.17 -2.38 -1.14
CA VAL A 91 14.41 -1.76 -1.65
C VAL A 91 15.14 -2.73 -2.59
N PRO A 92 15.76 -2.23 -3.68
CA PRO A 92 16.37 -3.09 -4.70
C PRO A 92 17.33 -4.14 -4.12
N GLN A 93 18.12 -3.78 -3.12
CA GLN A 93 19.12 -4.64 -2.50
C GLN A 93 18.53 -5.82 -1.70
N ALA A 94 17.27 -5.72 -1.31
CA ALA A 94 16.57 -6.77 -0.54
C ALA A 94 15.56 -7.56 -1.38
N ARG A 95 15.48 -7.31 -2.68
CA ARG A 95 14.59 -8.05 -3.58
C ARG A 95 15.08 -9.47 -3.84
N GLY A 96 14.17 -10.34 -4.26
CA GLY A 96 14.48 -11.74 -4.56
C GLY A 96 14.64 -12.65 -3.35
N CYS A 97 14.40 -12.14 -2.13
CA CYS A 97 14.50 -12.88 -0.87
C CYS A 97 13.13 -13.20 -0.24
N GLY A 98 12.03 -13.03 -0.97
CA GLY A 98 10.70 -13.35 -0.49
C GLY A 98 10.06 -12.28 0.41
N ILE A 99 10.65 -11.11 0.56
CA ILE A 99 10.13 -10.04 1.44
C ILE A 99 8.79 -9.51 0.95
N GLY A 100 8.65 -9.27 -0.35
CA GLY A 100 7.38 -8.85 -0.95
C GLY A 100 6.27 -9.88 -0.73
N VAL A 101 6.60 -11.17 -0.84
CA VAL A 101 5.69 -12.29 -0.52
C VAL A 101 5.25 -12.21 0.93
N ALA A 102 6.20 -12.09 1.85
CA ALA A 102 5.93 -12.05 3.29
C ALA A 102 5.05 -10.85 3.68
N LEU A 103 5.28 -9.68 3.08
CA LEU A 103 4.44 -8.49 3.28
C LEU A 103 3.00 -8.73 2.82
N VAL A 104 2.81 -9.25 1.61
CA VAL A 104 1.47 -9.52 1.06
C VAL A 104 0.75 -10.58 1.89
N GLU A 105 1.41 -11.68 2.24
CA GLU A 105 0.84 -12.76 3.05
C GLU A 105 0.45 -12.29 4.45
N ALA A 106 1.25 -11.44 5.09
CA ALA A 106 0.94 -10.87 6.40
C ALA A 106 -0.33 -10.01 6.34
N ALA A 107 -0.45 -9.16 5.33
CA ALA A 107 -1.64 -8.32 5.11
C ALA A 107 -2.87 -9.18 4.80
N GLU A 108 -2.75 -10.14 3.89
CA GLU A 108 -3.85 -11.05 3.52
C GLU A 108 -4.36 -11.85 4.71
N SER A 109 -3.46 -12.39 5.54
CA SER A 109 -3.82 -13.16 6.73
C SER A 109 -4.59 -12.32 7.74
N ALA A 110 -4.14 -11.09 7.99
CA ALA A 110 -4.82 -10.17 8.90
C ALA A 110 -6.20 -9.75 8.37
N LEU A 111 -6.30 -9.48 7.06
CA LEU A 111 -7.56 -9.12 6.41
C LEU A 111 -8.55 -10.28 6.43
N ALA A 112 -8.10 -11.49 6.15
CA ALA A 112 -8.96 -12.69 6.20
C ALA A 112 -9.50 -12.93 7.62
N LEU A 113 -8.66 -12.79 8.65
CA LEU A 113 -9.07 -12.88 10.05
C LEU A 113 -10.09 -11.80 10.44
N ALA A 114 -9.99 -10.61 9.84
CA ALA A 114 -10.94 -9.51 10.04
C ALA A 114 -12.25 -9.70 9.23
N GLY A 115 -12.37 -10.77 8.45
CA GLY A 115 -13.57 -11.04 7.64
C GLY A 115 -13.63 -10.27 6.32
N CYS A 116 -12.51 -9.74 5.83
CA CYS A 116 -12.44 -9.08 4.53
C CYS A 116 -12.66 -10.10 3.41
N PRO A 117 -13.71 -9.94 2.57
CA PRO A 117 -14.06 -10.95 1.57
C PRO A 117 -13.24 -10.85 0.28
N PHE A 118 -12.56 -9.72 0.06
CA PHE A 118 -11.92 -9.45 -1.23
C PHE A 118 -10.77 -8.47 -1.08
N ILE A 119 -9.68 -8.73 -1.78
CA ILE A 119 -8.53 -7.85 -1.91
C ILE A 119 -8.21 -7.62 -3.39
N GLN A 120 -7.86 -6.40 -3.73
CA GLN A 120 -7.50 -6.01 -5.09
C GLN A 120 -6.29 -5.09 -5.10
N LEU A 121 -5.76 -4.85 -6.29
CA LEU A 121 -4.72 -3.84 -6.53
C LEU A 121 -4.80 -3.35 -7.97
N GLN A 122 -4.21 -2.18 -8.20
CA GLN A 122 -4.00 -1.65 -9.54
C GLN A 122 -2.57 -1.97 -9.97
N LEU A 123 -2.43 -2.45 -11.19
CA LEU A 123 -1.15 -2.83 -11.76
C LEU A 123 -0.87 -2.01 -13.00
N GLY A 124 0.30 -1.42 -13.08
CA GLY A 124 0.74 -0.69 -14.27
C GLY A 124 0.74 -1.60 -15.51
N VAL A 125 0.21 -1.09 -16.60
CA VAL A 125 0.23 -1.79 -17.89
C VAL A 125 1.69 -2.02 -18.29
N GLY A 126 2.04 -3.26 -18.65
CA GLY A 126 3.40 -3.64 -19.03
C GLY A 126 4.31 -4.04 -17.87
N ASN A 127 3.85 -3.98 -16.62
CA ASN A 127 4.60 -4.50 -15.48
C ASN A 127 4.44 -6.02 -15.37
N ASP A 128 5.10 -6.76 -16.27
CA ASP A 128 4.96 -8.21 -16.37
C ASP A 128 5.52 -8.96 -15.16
N ALA A 129 6.58 -8.43 -14.54
CA ALA A 129 7.17 -9.01 -13.35
C ALA A 129 6.21 -8.98 -12.16
N ALA A 130 5.55 -7.84 -11.92
CA ALA A 130 4.54 -7.72 -10.88
C ALA A 130 3.30 -8.56 -11.21
N ARG A 131 2.87 -8.59 -12.47
CA ARG A 131 1.76 -9.44 -12.92
C ARG A 131 2.03 -10.92 -12.61
N ALA A 132 3.21 -11.43 -12.95
CA ALA A 132 3.60 -12.79 -12.64
C ALA A 132 3.66 -13.06 -11.13
N PHE A 133 4.14 -12.09 -10.36
CA PHE A 133 4.17 -12.15 -8.89
C PHE A 133 2.77 -12.33 -8.31
N TYR A 134 1.82 -11.50 -8.72
CA TYR A 134 0.44 -11.55 -8.21
C TYR A 134 -0.35 -12.74 -8.74
N ASN A 135 -0.18 -13.11 -10.01
CA ASN A 135 -0.82 -14.30 -10.58
C ASN A 135 -0.46 -15.58 -9.81
N ARG A 136 0.80 -15.73 -9.39
CA ARG A 136 1.22 -16.88 -8.56
C ARG A 136 0.54 -16.91 -7.19
N ARG A 137 -0.05 -15.80 -6.75
CA ARG A 137 -0.78 -15.67 -5.48
C ARG A 137 -2.28 -15.71 -5.63
N GLY A 138 -2.77 -16.03 -6.81
CA GLY A 138 -4.20 -16.15 -7.05
C GLY A 138 -4.90 -14.84 -7.45
N TYR A 139 -4.16 -13.76 -7.64
CA TYR A 139 -4.73 -12.54 -8.21
C TYR A 139 -4.96 -12.72 -9.70
N ALA A 140 -6.14 -12.37 -10.16
CA ALA A 140 -6.54 -12.48 -11.54
C ALA A 140 -7.05 -11.14 -12.08
N PRO A 141 -6.80 -10.82 -13.36
CA PRO A 141 -7.28 -9.58 -13.93
C PRO A 141 -8.82 -9.56 -14.00
N ARG A 142 -9.42 -8.42 -13.65
CA ARG A 142 -10.86 -8.18 -13.75
C ARG A 142 -11.16 -7.55 -15.11
N THR A 143 -11.10 -8.34 -16.17
CA THR A 143 -11.17 -7.89 -17.58
C THR A 143 -12.52 -7.31 -18.01
N ARG A 144 -13.57 -7.47 -17.19
CA ARG A 144 -14.90 -6.89 -17.46
C ARG A 144 -15.05 -5.44 -17.03
N PHE A 145 -14.03 -4.88 -16.38
CA PHE A 145 -14.07 -3.54 -15.79
C PHE A 145 -12.85 -2.73 -16.22
N GLU A 146 -13.06 -1.45 -16.41
CA GLU A 146 -12.01 -0.46 -16.63
C GLU A 146 -11.97 0.49 -15.45
N LEU A 147 -10.77 0.94 -15.09
CA LEU A 147 -10.59 1.99 -14.09
C LEU A 147 -10.66 3.35 -14.79
N LEU A 148 -11.61 4.17 -14.39
CA LEU A 148 -11.75 5.54 -14.87
C LEU A 148 -11.48 6.51 -13.72
N GLY A 149 -10.69 7.54 -13.97
CA GLY A 149 -10.35 8.54 -12.99
C GLY A 149 -10.60 9.97 -13.48
N LYS A 150 -10.91 10.87 -12.56
CA LYS A 150 -11.03 12.31 -12.80
C LYS A 150 -10.44 13.08 -11.64
N VAL A 151 -9.55 14.02 -11.94
CA VAL A 151 -9.07 14.96 -10.93
C VAL A 151 -10.19 15.94 -10.60
N LEU A 152 -10.53 16.05 -9.31
CA LEU A 152 -11.52 17.03 -8.85
C LEU A 152 -10.80 18.34 -8.50
N ALA A 153 -11.35 19.45 -8.99
CA ALA A 153 -10.89 20.76 -8.58
C ALA A 153 -11.18 20.94 -7.08
N ALA A 154 -10.20 21.45 -6.32
CA ALA A 154 -10.46 21.89 -4.97
C ALA A 154 -11.55 22.97 -5.04
N SER A 155 -12.65 22.80 -4.28
CA SER A 155 -13.62 23.90 -4.11
C SER A 155 -12.84 25.07 -3.51
N ALA A 156 -12.86 26.22 -4.18
CA ALA A 156 -12.39 27.46 -3.58
C ALA A 156 -13.17 27.64 -2.29
N GLY A 157 -12.48 27.51 -1.15
CA GLY A 157 -13.07 27.77 0.16
C GLY A 157 -13.67 29.17 0.09
N GLY A 158 -14.99 29.28 0.30
CA GLY A 158 -15.61 30.57 0.34
C GLY A 158 -14.94 31.41 1.41
N GLU A 159 -14.25 32.46 1.00
CA GLU A 159 -14.01 33.61 1.84
C GLU A 159 -15.36 34.18 2.18
N SER A 160 -15.95 33.77 3.29
CA SER A 160 -16.98 34.55 3.96
C SER A 160 -16.26 35.67 4.66
N GLY A 161 -16.05 36.74 3.91
CA GLY A 161 -15.83 38.04 4.50
C GLY A 161 -17.06 38.44 5.35
N HIS A 162 -16.82 38.72 6.58
CA HIS A 162 -17.33 39.92 7.33
C HIS A 162 -16.74 39.89 8.71
#